data_bb0286d1db18fc55aca642c7f89ceac7
#
_entry.id   bb0286d1db18fc55aca642c7f89ceac7
#
_cell.length_a   1.000
_cell.length_b   1.000
_cell.length_c   1.000
_cell.angle_alpha   90.00
_cell.angle_beta   90.00
_cell.angle_gamma   90.00
#
_symmetry.space_group_name_H-M   'P 1'
#
loop_
_entity.id
_entity.type
_entity.pdbx_description
1 polymer ?
#
loop_
_entity_poly.entity_id
_entity_poly.type
_entity_poly.pdbx_seq_one_letter_code
_entity_poly.pdbx_strand_id
1 'polypeptide(L)'
;MNLFIDTNVFLSFFHLSNDDLEELHKLAVLIERGEITLWLPDQVKDEFKRNRENKVSEAIKKLKEQKSKPQFPQICKDYDEYSEIRELQKEYEKKLSSLTKKVSEDVSGRTLKADQKIAELFQAATAIETSQELVNRACFRMDVRNPPGKDGSLGDAINWEGLLESVPKNEVLYLVADDRDYYSVLDDSKLKDFLQDEWQEKKGEAVSFYRRLSQFFKEHYPDIKLASELEKELAIKSLINSSDFAATHSAISKLSKYAEFNKSQVNEIIQIGLSNSQVNWIICDQDVYEFYSALIDNHDRLIDEELKAKIVVELKACNPDEDDA
;
A
#
# COMPACT_ATOMS: atom_id res chain seq x y z
N MET A 1 -8.68 -11.13 -0.21
CA MET A 1 -7.47 -11.67 -0.89
C MET A 1 -6.46 -12.09 0.19
N ASN A 2 -5.83 -13.27 0.09
CA ASN A 2 -4.78 -13.70 1.03
C ASN A 2 -3.42 -13.26 0.49
N LEU A 3 -2.71 -12.42 1.22
CA LEU A 3 -1.41 -11.87 0.83
C LEU A 3 -0.32 -12.27 1.82
N PHE A 4 0.83 -12.69 1.32
CA PHE A 4 2.06 -12.83 2.07
C PHE A 4 3.15 -11.96 1.43
N ILE A 5 3.92 -11.27 2.26
CA ILE A 5 5.03 -10.43 1.85
C ILE A 5 6.28 -10.86 2.61
N ASP A 6 7.32 -11.23 1.86
CA ASP A 6 8.61 -11.62 2.43
C ASP A 6 9.36 -10.45 3.07
N THR A 7 10.20 -10.75 4.06
CA THR A 7 10.99 -9.77 4.83
C THR A 7 11.80 -8.84 3.95
N ASN A 8 12.41 -9.36 2.86
CA ASN A 8 13.24 -8.58 1.96
C ASN A 8 12.46 -7.45 1.26
N VAL A 9 11.18 -7.67 0.98
CA VAL A 9 10.31 -6.63 0.39
C VAL A 9 10.09 -5.49 1.37
N PHE A 10 9.77 -5.76 2.65
CA PHE A 10 9.66 -4.71 3.67
C PHE A 10 10.98 -3.96 3.88
N LEU A 11 12.11 -4.67 3.88
CA LEU A 11 13.43 -4.08 4.05
C LEU A 11 13.85 -3.23 2.85
N SER A 12 13.32 -3.48 1.66
CA SER A 12 13.64 -2.72 0.45
C SER A 12 13.20 -1.25 0.55
N PHE A 13 12.17 -0.93 1.34
CA PHE A 13 11.67 0.43 1.53
C PHE A 13 12.64 1.37 2.27
N PHE A 14 13.69 0.84 2.91
CA PHE A 14 14.78 1.64 3.48
C PHE A 14 15.90 1.93 2.49
N HIS A 15 15.86 1.38 1.30
CA HIS A 15 16.94 1.45 0.32
C HIS A 15 16.45 2.00 -1.02
N LEU A 16 17.31 1.98 -2.05
CA LEU A 16 16.90 2.27 -3.42
C LEU A 16 15.98 1.14 -3.92
N SER A 17 14.70 1.40 -3.95
CA SER A 17 13.66 0.48 -4.39
C SER A 17 12.91 1.07 -5.58
N ASN A 18 12.25 0.20 -6.37
CA ASN A 18 11.29 0.63 -7.38
C ASN A 18 9.86 0.74 -6.81
N ASP A 19 9.64 0.22 -5.60
CA ASP A 19 8.42 0.43 -4.85
C ASP A 19 8.56 1.70 -4.02
N ASP A 20 7.52 2.49 -3.90
CA ASP A 20 7.48 3.65 -3.02
C ASP A 20 6.59 3.40 -1.80
N LEU A 21 6.61 4.33 -0.85
CA LEU A 21 5.82 4.20 0.39
C LEU A 21 4.31 4.20 0.13
N GLU A 22 3.87 4.68 -1.03
CA GLU A 22 2.47 4.71 -1.41
C GLU A 22 1.89 3.30 -1.54
N GLU A 23 2.72 2.31 -1.94
CA GLU A 23 2.32 0.91 -1.99
C GLU A 23 1.97 0.36 -0.59
N LEU A 24 2.74 0.75 0.44
CA LEU A 24 2.43 0.39 1.83
C LEU A 24 1.17 1.11 2.34
N HIS A 25 0.95 2.36 1.92
CA HIS A 25 -0.26 3.10 2.27
C HIS A 25 -1.51 2.45 1.69
N LYS A 26 -1.49 2.12 0.39
CA LYS A 26 -2.60 1.39 -0.28
C LYS A 26 -2.87 0.05 0.41
N LEU A 27 -1.81 -0.69 0.75
CA LEU A 27 -1.95 -1.96 1.45
C LEU A 27 -2.63 -1.79 2.81
N ALA A 28 -2.25 -0.78 3.59
CA ALA A 28 -2.88 -0.49 4.88
C ALA A 28 -4.38 -0.24 4.75
N VAL A 29 -4.78 0.56 3.75
CA VAL A 29 -6.20 0.83 3.45
C VAL A 29 -6.97 -0.46 3.12
N LEU A 30 -6.40 -1.33 2.28
CA LEU A 30 -7.06 -2.59 1.88
C LEU A 30 -7.20 -3.58 3.04
N ILE A 31 -6.21 -3.63 3.94
CA ILE A 31 -6.28 -4.47 5.15
C ILE A 31 -7.35 -3.92 6.10
N GLU A 32 -7.37 -2.60 6.36
CA GLU A 32 -8.38 -1.96 7.22
C GLU A 32 -9.80 -2.22 6.73
N ARG A 33 -9.99 -2.29 5.41
CA ARG A 33 -11.29 -2.56 4.78
C ARG A 33 -11.65 -4.05 4.68
N GLY A 34 -10.73 -4.94 5.08
CA GLY A 34 -10.94 -6.38 4.98
C GLY A 34 -10.87 -6.94 3.55
N GLU A 35 -10.40 -6.14 2.58
CA GLU A 35 -10.20 -6.59 1.19
C GLU A 35 -8.99 -7.53 1.08
N ILE A 36 -7.97 -7.30 1.92
CA ILE A 36 -6.75 -8.12 2.00
C ILE A 36 -6.58 -8.63 3.42
N THR A 37 -6.30 -9.91 3.56
CA THR A 37 -5.75 -10.55 4.75
C THR A 37 -4.25 -10.68 4.56
N LEU A 38 -3.45 -9.89 5.28
CA LEU A 38 -2.00 -10.01 5.29
C LEU A 38 -1.59 -11.09 6.30
N TRP A 39 -1.06 -12.20 5.80
CA TRP A 39 -0.51 -13.28 6.63
C TRP A 39 0.91 -12.93 7.05
N LEU A 40 1.17 -12.90 8.35
CA LEU A 40 2.43 -12.42 8.90
C LEU A 40 3.02 -13.44 9.90
N PRO A 41 3.89 -14.34 9.46
CA PRO A 41 4.66 -15.21 10.34
C PRO A 41 5.52 -14.40 11.33
N ASP A 42 5.63 -14.85 12.57
CA ASP A 42 6.52 -14.21 13.56
C ASP A 42 7.98 -14.19 13.08
N GLN A 43 8.38 -15.17 12.28
CA GLN A 43 9.70 -15.22 11.65
C GLN A 43 9.98 -13.97 10.80
N VAL A 44 8.99 -13.47 10.03
CA VAL A 44 9.12 -12.24 9.22
C VAL A 44 9.36 -11.02 10.14
N LYS A 45 8.60 -10.91 11.23
CA LYS A 45 8.76 -9.81 12.21
C LYS A 45 10.16 -9.82 12.84
N ASP A 46 10.63 -11.00 13.23
CA ASP A 46 11.91 -11.15 13.91
C ASP A 46 13.07 -10.94 12.95
N GLU A 47 12.96 -11.43 11.74
CA GLU A 47 13.95 -11.20 10.69
C GLU A 47 14.00 -9.72 10.31
N PHE A 48 12.87 -9.06 10.14
CA PHE A 48 12.81 -7.61 9.92
C PHE A 48 13.53 -6.84 11.02
N LYS A 49 13.27 -7.16 12.30
CA LYS A 49 13.94 -6.51 13.45
C LYS A 49 15.47 -6.72 13.41
N ARG A 50 15.93 -7.94 13.10
CA ARG A 50 17.37 -8.27 13.03
C ARG A 50 18.08 -7.54 11.89
N ASN A 51 17.43 -7.43 10.73
CA ASN A 51 18.08 -6.96 9.49
C ASN A 51 17.89 -5.46 9.23
N ARG A 52 16.89 -4.82 9.86
CA ARG A 52 16.57 -3.39 9.66
C ARG A 52 17.78 -2.48 9.85
N GLU A 53 18.52 -2.66 10.96
CA GLU A 53 19.67 -1.79 11.27
C GLU A 53 20.74 -1.85 10.17
N ASN A 54 21.05 -3.04 9.69
CA ASN A 54 22.01 -3.23 8.61
C ASN A 54 21.55 -2.56 7.31
N LYS A 55 20.28 -2.74 6.92
CA LYS A 55 19.71 -2.14 5.70
C LYS A 55 19.69 -0.61 5.76
N VAL A 56 19.30 -0.05 6.89
CA VAL A 56 19.32 1.41 7.09
C VAL A 56 20.76 1.94 7.07
N SER A 57 21.71 1.23 7.70
CA SER A 57 23.13 1.60 7.67
C SER A 57 23.70 1.61 6.25
N GLU A 58 23.39 0.60 5.43
CA GLU A 58 23.75 0.54 4.01
C GLU A 58 23.18 1.74 3.23
N ALA A 59 21.90 2.07 3.46
CA ALA A 59 21.23 3.20 2.79
C ALA A 59 21.89 4.54 3.15
N ILE A 60 22.18 4.77 4.45
CA ILE A 60 22.87 5.98 4.91
C ILE A 60 24.28 6.06 4.32
N LYS A 61 25.00 4.94 4.23
CA LYS A 61 26.33 4.91 3.60
C LYS A 61 26.24 5.34 2.15
N LYS A 62 25.31 4.78 1.37
CA LYS A 62 25.08 5.17 -0.03
C LYS A 62 24.68 6.64 -0.18
N LEU A 63 23.86 7.18 0.74
CA LEU A 63 23.52 8.59 0.76
C LEU A 63 24.76 9.47 0.97
N LYS A 64 25.66 9.08 1.88
CA LYS A 64 26.91 9.79 2.13
C LYS A 64 27.90 9.72 0.97
N GLU A 65 27.91 8.62 0.22
CA GLU A 65 28.75 8.41 -0.96
C GLU A 65 28.35 9.30 -2.15
N GLN A 66 27.12 9.86 -2.16
CA GLN A 66 26.67 10.82 -3.18
C GLN A 66 27.38 12.17 -3.13
N LYS A 67 28.30 12.41 -2.18
CA LYS A 67 29.16 13.60 -2.17
C LYS A 67 30.03 13.60 -3.42
N SER A 68 29.65 14.38 -4.40
CA SER A 68 30.40 14.57 -5.63
C SER A 68 31.53 15.56 -5.42
N LYS A 69 32.74 15.21 -5.83
CA LYS A 69 33.89 16.14 -5.92
C LYS A 69 34.34 16.19 -7.38
N PRO A 70 33.59 16.86 -8.25
CA PRO A 70 34.01 17.00 -9.63
C PRO A 70 35.32 17.75 -9.72
N GLN A 71 36.26 17.20 -10.46
CA GLN A 71 37.54 17.86 -10.78
C GLN A 71 37.42 18.52 -12.14
N PHE A 72 37.72 19.82 -12.17
CA PHE A 72 37.71 20.59 -13.41
C PHE A 72 39.13 20.86 -13.88
N PRO A 73 39.43 20.73 -15.19
CA PRO A 73 40.69 21.17 -15.77
C PRO A 73 40.92 22.65 -15.52
N GLN A 74 42.18 23.08 -15.46
CA GLN A 74 42.56 24.47 -15.20
C GLN A 74 41.92 25.45 -16.20
N ILE A 75 41.74 25.03 -17.45
CA ILE A 75 41.17 25.81 -18.55
C ILE A 75 39.68 26.20 -18.30
N CYS A 76 38.99 25.53 -17.35
CA CYS A 76 37.59 25.85 -17.05
C CYS A 76 37.45 27.04 -16.08
N LYS A 77 38.51 27.46 -15.40
CA LYS A 77 38.44 28.42 -14.29
C LYS A 77 38.14 29.86 -14.70
N ASP A 78 38.34 30.19 -15.96
CA ASP A 78 38.16 31.54 -16.50
C ASP A 78 36.73 31.77 -17.05
N TYR A 79 35.85 30.76 -16.94
CA TYR A 79 34.46 30.83 -17.39
C TYR A 79 33.52 31.09 -16.19
N ASP A 80 32.48 31.88 -16.41
CA ASP A 80 31.48 32.21 -15.38
C ASP A 80 30.77 30.99 -14.88
N GLU A 81 30.43 30.03 -15.77
CA GLU A 81 29.76 28.76 -15.45
C GLU A 81 30.57 27.91 -14.47
N TYR A 82 31.89 28.00 -14.47
CA TYR A 82 32.73 27.32 -13.47
C TYR A 82 32.41 27.83 -12.05
N SER A 83 32.28 29.12 -11.89
CA SER A 83 31.95 29.73 -10.60
C SER A 83 30.55 29.34 -10.14
N GLU A 84 29.57 29.40 -11.05
CA GLU A 84 28.20 29.01 -10.78
C GLU A 84 28.10 27.54 -10.36
N ILE A 85 28.75 26.61 -11.11
CA ILE A 85 28.78 25.18 -10.77
C ILE A 85 29.40 24.96 -9.39
N ARG A 86 30.44 25.71 -9.03
CA ARG A 86 31.09 25.60 -7.71
C ARG A 86 30.19 26.08 -6.58
N GLU A 87 29.38 27.09 -6.80
CA GLU A 87 28.39 27.58 -5.83
C GLU A 87 27.25 26.55 -5.65
N LEU A 88 26.68 26.08 -6.75
CA LEU A 88 25.66 25.02 -6.73
C LEU A 88 26.15 23.74 -6.02
N GLN A 89 27.43 23.38 -6.24
CA GLN A 89 28.04 22.25 -5.54
C GLN A 89 28.09 22.43 -4.04
N LYS A 90 28.52 23.63 -3.58
CA LYS A 90 28.55 23.95 -2.15
C LYS A 90 27.16 23.92 -1.53
N GLU A 91 26.16 24.44 -2.24
CA GLU A 91 24.78 24.42 -1.80
C GLU A 91 24.25 22.96 -1.71
N TYR A 92 24.51 22.15 -2.74
CA TYR A 92 24.17 20.72 -2.76
C TYR A 92 24.80 19.98 -1.56
N GLU A 93 26.10 20.16 -1.32
CA GLU A 93 26.79 19.52 -0.19
C GLU A 93 26.19 19.93 1.17
N LYS A 94 25.83 21.21 1.32
CA LYS A 94 25.16 21.72 2.53
C LYS A 94 23.78 21.08 2.71
N LYS A 95 22.97 21.01 1.66
CA LYS A 95 21.65 20.36 1.68
C LYS A 95 21.75 18.86 1.95
N LEU A 96 22.68 18.16 1.29
CA LEU A 96 22.94 16.74 1.50
C LEU A 96 23.38 16.44 2.94
N SER A 97 24.24 17.29 3.52
CA SER A 97 24.67 17.15 4.92
C SER A 97 23.49 17.35 5.89
N SER A 98 22.65 18.35 5.64
CA SER A 98 21.43 18.59 6.44
C SER A 98 20.43 17.43 6.33
N LEU A 99 20.20 16.93 5.11
CA LEU A 99 19.35 15.75 4.87
C LEU A 99 19.87 14.52 5.61
N THR A 100 21.17 14.23 5.47
CA THR A 100 21.80 13.09 6.14
C THR A 100 21.66 13.16 7.67
N LYS A 101 21.78 14.38 8.24
CA LYS A 101 21.59 14.58 9.69
C LYS A 101 20.16 14.27 10.11
N LYS A 102 19.16 14.83 9.41
CA LYS A 102 17.74 14.59 9.71
C LYS A 102 17.38 13.10 9.60
N VAL A 103 17.80 12.46 8.50
CA VAL A 103 17.57 11.01 8.33
C VAL A 103 18.22 10.21 9.47
N SER A 104 19.42 10.58 9.92
CA SER A 104 20.08 9.88 11.03
C SER A 104 19.35 10.09 12.37
N GLU A 105 18.76 11.26 12.59
CA GLU A 105 17.91 11.53 13.76
C GLU A 105 16.64 10.68 13.73
N ASP A 106 15.94 10.63 12.59
CA ASP A 106 14.74 9.82 12.40
C ASP A 106 15.03 8.30 12.55
N VAL A 107 16.17 7.83 12.04
CA VAL A 107 16.62 6.44 12.22
C VAL A 107 16.79 6.10 13.68
N SER A 108 17.45 6.99 14.44
CA SER A 108 17.69 6.79 15.89
C SER A 108 16.40 6.80 16.68
N GLY A 109 15.45 7.65 16.30
CA GLY A 109 14.12 7.76 16.89
C GLY A 109 13.12 6.69 16.41
N ARG A 110 13.45 5.89 15.38
CA ARG A 110 12.52 5.00 14.67
C ARG A 110 11.28 5.73 14.14
N THR A 111 11.47 6.94 13.65
CA THR A 111 10.40 7.83 13.17
C THR A 111 10.35 7.95 11.65
N LEU A 112 11.15 7.14 10.92
CA LEU A 112 11.03 7.07 9.46
C LEU A 112 9.60 6.68 9.07
N LYS A 113 9.07 7.31 8.03
CA LYS A 113 7.72 6.99 7.51
C LYS A 113 7.57 5.50 7.16
N ALA A 114 8.63 4.86 6.62
CA ALA A 114 8.64 3.43 6.36
C ALA A 114 8.46 2.61 7.66
N ASP A 115 9.17 2.97 8.74
CA ASP A 115 9.02 2.28 10.03
C ASP A 115 7.59 2.35 10.57
N GLN A 116 7.01 3.55 10.55
CA GLN A 116 5.65 3.77 11.04
C GLN A 116 4.64 2.96 10.24
N LYS A 117 4.74 3.00 8.92
CA LYS A 117 3.79 2.30 8.04
C LYS A 117 3.93 0.78 8.11
N ILE A 118 5.15 0.26 8.19
CA ILE A 118 5.38 -1.19 8.38
C ILE A 118 4.88 -1.64 9.75
N ALA A 119 5.06 -0.83 10.81
CA ALA A 119 4.52 -1.15 12.13
C ALA A 119 2.99 -1.22 12.13
N GLU A 120 2.30 -0.28 11.46
CA GLU A 120 0.85 -0.31 11.28
C GLU A 120 0.39 -1.59 10.56
N LEU A 121 1.06 -1.96 9.46
CA LEU A 121 0.77 -3.20 8.73
C LEU A 121 0.97 -4.44 9.59
N PHE A 122 2.04 -4.50 10.37
CA PHE A 122 2.32 -5.62 11.28
C PHE A 122 1.31 -5.75 12.42
N GLN A 123 0.71 -4.64 12.87
CA GLN A 123 -0.36 -4.65 13.86
C GLN A 123 -1.69 -5.11 13.28
N ALA A 124 -1.99 -4.75 12.02
CA ALA A 124 -3.23 -5.09 11.35
C ALA A 124 -3.21 -6.49 10.71
N ALA A 125 -2.03 -7.11 10.58
CA ALA A 125 -1.86 -8.40 9.93
C ALA A 125 -2.37 -9.57 10.78
N THR A 126 -2.76 -10.66 10.12
CA THR A 126 -3.06 -11.95 10.74
C THR A 126 -1.76 -12.67 11.06
N ALA A 127 -1.45 -12.79 12.34
CA ALA A 127 -0.20 -13.39 12.81
C ALA A 127 -0.21 -14.91 12.62
N ILE A 128 0.95 -15.46 12.27
CA ILE A 128 1.24 -16.91 12.29
C ILE A 128 2.32 -17.12 13.33
N GLU A 129 1.95 -17.75 14.46
CA GLU A 129 2.87 -18.01 15.56
C GLU A 129 3.88 -19.09 15.21
N THR A 130 5.13 -18.90 15.62
CA THR A 130 6.20 -19.88 15.43
C THR A 130 6.16 -20.91 16.59
N SER A 131 5.48 -22.03 16.35
CA SER A 131 5.46 -23.16 17.29
C SER A 131 6.66 -24.08 17.10
N GLN A 132 6.97 -24.91 18.11
CA GLN A 132 8.02 -25.94 18.01
C GLN A 132 7.70 -26.96 16.90
N GLU A 133 6.41 -27.27 16.70
CA GLU A 133 5.98 -28.18 15.65
C GLU A 133 6.23 -27.60 14.26
N LEU A 134 5.93 -26.31 14.06
CA LEU A 134 6.22 -25.58 12.84
C LEU A 134 7.73 -25.59 12.54
N VAL A 135 8.57 -25.32 13.54
CA VAL A 135 10.04 -25.39 13.39
C VAL A 135 10.50 -26.81 13.01
N ASN A 136 9.94 -27.84 13.65
CA ASN A 136 10.29 -29.22 13.31
C ASN A 136 9.95 -29.57 11.85
N ARG A 137 8.80 -29.13 11.33
CA ARG A 137 8.43 -29.31 9.91
C ARG A 137 9.38 -28.55 8.98
N ALA A 138 9.73 -27.33 9.35
CA ALA A 138 10.68 -26.54 8.58
C ALA A 138 12.07 -27.17 8.57
N CYS A 139 12.56 -27.72 9.69
CA CYS A 139 13.82 -28.48 9.78
C CYS A 139 13.75 -29.71 8.88
N PHE A 140 12.68 -30.51 8.93
CA PHE A 140 12.49 -31.66 8.06
C PHE A 140 12.52 -31.27 6.58
N ARG A 141 11.84 -30.16 6.21
CA ARG A 141 11.89 -29.60 4.84
C ARG A 141 13.35 -29.33 4.39
N MET A 142 14.15 -28.72 5.26
CA MET A 142 15.55 -28.44 4.99
C MET A 142 16.40 -29.71 4.86
N ASP A 143 16.19 -30.69 5.75
CA ASP A 143 16.91 -31.97 5.74
C ASP A 143 16.69 -32.75 4.44
N VAL A 144 15.47 -32.74 3.90
CA VAL A 144 15.15 -33.36 2.61
C VAL A 144 15.40 -32.45 1.40
N ARG A 145 15.93 -31.23 1.63
CA ARG A 145 16.30 -30.20 0.62
C ARG A 145 15.13 -29.69 -0.22
N ASN A 146 13.94 -29.64 0.34
CA ASN A 146 12.79 -29.04 -0.30
C ASN A 146 12.82 -27.50 -0.19
N PRO A 147 12.53 -26.74 -1.27
CA PRO A 147 12.41 -25.30 -1.20
C PRO A 147 11.15 -24.89 -0.38
N PRO A 148 11.06 -23.62 0.12
CA PRO A 148 12.13 -22.64 0.14
C PRO A 148 13.10 -22.90 1.29
N GLY A 149 14.27 -22.31 1.21
CA GLY A 149 15.30 -22.35 2.24
C GLY A 149 16.68 -22.64 1.63
N LYS A 150 17.69 -21.98 2.16
CA LYS A 150 19.10 -22.15 1.78
C LYS A 150 19.86 -22.80 2.91
N ASP A 151 21.05 -23.32 2.59
CA ASP A 151 21.97 -23.89 3.56
C ASP A 151 22.18 -22.92 4.73
N GLY A 152 21.65 -23.29 5.91
CA GLY A 152 21.75 -22.53 7.15
C GLY A 152 20.66 -21.46 7.40
N SER A 153 19.74 -21.23 6.47
CA SER A 153 18.59 -20.32 6.67
C SER A 153 17.28 -21.11 6.78
N LEU A 154 16.74 -21.16 7.98
CA LEU A 154 15.47 -21.84 8.26
C LEU A 154 14.26 -20.92 8.07
N GLY A 155 14.47 -19.60 7.91
CA GLY A 155 13.42 -18.60 7.94
C GLY A 155 12.35 -18.78 6.87
N ASP A 156 12.77 -18.95 5.61
CA ASP A 156 11.86 -19.15 4.48
C ASP A 156 11.06 -20.46 4.61
N ALA A 157 11.70 -21.52 5.12
CA ALA A 157 11.04 -22.79 5.37
C ALA A 157 9.96 -22.65 6.48
N ILE A 158 10.24 -21.90 7.55
CA ILE A 158 9.26 -21.58 8.61
C ILE A 158 8.09 -20.78 8.03
N ASN A 159 8.37 -19.75 7.24
CA ASN A 159 7.35 -18.92 6.60
C ASN A 159 6.44 -19.79 5.72
N TRP A 160 7.01 -20.62 4.87
CA TRP A 160 6.26 -21.47 3.95
C TRP A 160 5.40 -22.52 4.65
N GLU A 161 5.95 -23.23 5.63
CA GLU A 161 5.20 -24.21 6.44
C GLU A 161 4.07 -23.54 7.23
N GLY A 162 4.31 -22.33 7.76
CA GLY A 162 3.30 -21.54 8.44
C GLY A 162 2.15 -21.13 7.51
N LEU A 163 2.45 -20.73 6.27
CA LEU A 163 1.45 -20.42 5.25
C LEU A 163 0.66 -21.66 4.85
N LEU A 164 1.34 -22.80 4.66
CA LEU A 164 0.68 -24.08 4.36
C LEU A 164 -0.26 -24.54 5.49
N GLU A 165 -0.01 -24.16 6.72
CA GLU A 165 -0.91 -24.46 7.84
C GLU A 165 -2.08 -23.49 7.91
N SER A 166 -1.81 -22.20 7.85
CA SER A 166 -2.72 -21.13 8.26
C SER A 166 -3.66 -20.63 7.16
N VAL A 167 -3.18 -20.51 5.91
CA VAL A 167 -4.01 -19.99 4.82
C VAL A 167 -5.14 -20.99 4.49
N PRO A 168 -6.40 -20.52 4.31
CA PRO A 168 -7.52 -21.39 4.00
C PRO A 168 -7.32 -22.23 2.73
N LYS A 169 -7.95 -23.42 2.66
CA LYS A 169 -7.98 -24.23 1.45
C LYS A 169 -8.94 -23.64 0.41
N ASN A 170 -8.65 -23.89 -0.86
CA ASN A 170 -9.43 -23.44 -2.01
C ASN A 170 -9.48 -21.90 -2.14
N GLU A 171 -8.44 -21.23 -1.62
CA GLU A 171 -8.26 -19.81 -1.77
C GLU A 171 -6.88 -19.50 -2.33
N VAL A 172 -6.82 -18.53 -3.26
CA VAL A 172 -5.57 -18.08 -3.89
C VAL A 172 -4.68 -17.39 -2.86
N LEU A 173 -3.40 -17.75 -2.82
CA LEU A 173 -2.37 -17.00 -2.11
C LEU A 173 -1.66 -16.06 -3.09
N TYR A 174 -1.59 -14.78 -2.75
CA TYR A 174 -0.76 -13.78 -3.41
C TYR A 174 0.54 -13.67 -2.63
N LEU A 175 1.67 -14.02 -3.27
CA LEU A 175 2.97 -14.07 -2.64
C LEU A 175 3.89 -13.03 -3.26
N VAL A 176 4.41 -12.10 -2.45
CA VAL A 176 5.36 -11.07 -2.86
C VAL A 176 6.72 -11.35 -2.22
N ALA A 177 7.72 -11.73 -3.02
CA ALA A 177 9.07 -12.02 -2.54
C ALA A 177 10.12 -11.76 -3.63
N ASP A 178 11.21 -11.10 -3.28
CA ASP A 178 12.37 -10.90 -4.16
C ASP A 178 13.57 -11.73 -3.67
N ASP A 179 13.35 -13.02 -3.42
CA ASP A 179 14.40 -13.99 -3.08
C ASP A 179 14.38 -15.19 -4.03
N ARG A 180 15.60 -15.65 -4.40
CA ARG A 180 15.81 -16.80 -5.28
C ARG A 180 15.28 -18.11 -4.71
N ASP A 181 14.98 -18.16 -3.44
CA ASP A 181 14.39 -19.33 -2.81
C ASP A 181 12.94 -19.54 -3.23
N TYR A 182 12.24 -18.48 -3.65
CA TYR A 182 10.86 -18.54 -4.11
C TYR A 182 10.74 -18.61 -5.63
N TYR A 183 11.46 -17.79 -6.39
CA TYR A 183 11.23 -17.73 -7.83
C TYR A 183 12.00 -18.77 -8.66
N SER A 184 11.44 -19.10 -9.81
CA SER A 184 11.99 -20.08 -10.76
C SER A 184 13.32 -19.59 -11.36
N VAL A 185 14.24 -20.50 -11.55
CA VAL A 185 15.52 -20.22 -12.25
C VAL A 185 15.34 -20.08 -13.77
N LEU A 186 14.21 -20.55 -14.31
CA LEU A 186 13.88 -20.47 -15.73
C LEU A 186 13.17 -19.16 -16.09
N ASP A 187 12.38 -18.62 -15.13
CA ASP A 187 11.58 -17.41 -15.31
C ASP A 187 11.38 -16.77 -13.92
N ASP A 188 12.09 -15.69 -13.66
CA ASP A 188 12.11 -15.03 -12.35
C ASP A 188 10.80 -14.29 -12.02
N SER A 189 9.87 -14.24 -12.96
CA SER A 189 8.49 -13.75 -12.73
C SER A 189 7.54 -14.82 -12.19
N LYS A 190 7.99 -16.07 -12.06
CA LYS A 190 7.18 -17.21 -11.61
C LYS A 190 7.72 -17.82 -10.32
N LEU A 191 6.80 -18.34 -9.52
CA LEU A 191 7.14 -19.20 -8.39
C LEU A 191 7.84 -20.48 -8.89
N LYS A 192 8.73 -21.08 -8.08
CA LYS A 192 9.30 -22.40 -8.37
C LYS A 192 8.20 -23.44 -8.56
N ASP A 193 8.31 -24.28 -9.58
CA ASP A 193 7.32 -25.32 -9.88
C ASP A 193 7.07 -26.23 -8.67
N PHE A 194 8.11 -26.61 -7.93
CA PHE A 194 7.98 -27.40 -6.71
C PHE A 194 7.04 -26.76 -5.68
N LEU A 195 7.15 -25.45 -5.45
CA LEU A 195 6.29 -24.73 -4.49
C LEU A 195 4.86 -24.58 -5.01
N GLN A 196 4.72 -24.37 -6.32
CA GLN A 196 3.43 -24.27 -6.98
C GLN A 196 2.68 -25.61 -6.89
N ASP A 197 3.34 -26.73 -7.21
CA ASP A 197 2.76 -28.08 -7.18
C ASP A 197 2.40 -28.47 -5.73
N GLU A 198 3.28 -28.21 -4.76
CA GLU A 198 3.02 -28.49 -3.35
C GLU A 198 1.82 -27.69 -2.83
N TRP A 199 1.73 -26.40 -3.20
CA TRP A 199 0.59 -25.58 -2.79
C TRP A 199 -0.71 -26.08 -3.39
N GLN A 200 -0.72 -26.40 -4.70
CA GLN A 200 -1.86 -26.94 -5.40
C GLN A 200 -2.33 -28.26 -4.77
N GLU A 201 -1.41 -29.16 -4.44
CA GLU A 201 -1.71 -30.45 -3.81
C GLU A 201 -2.34 -30.25 -2.41
N LYS A 202 -1.78 -29.37 -1.59
CA LYS A 202 -2.18 -29.20 -0.18
C LYS A 202 -3.37 -28.25 0.00
N LYS A 203 -3.49 -27.24 -0.87
CA LYS A 203 -4.49 -26.15 -0.75
C LYS A 203 -5.58 -26.17 -1.80
N GLY A 204 -5.37 -26.82 -2.95
CA GLY A 204 -6.36 -26.93 -4.03
C GLY A 204 -6.42 -25.73 -4.98
N GLU A 205 -5.58 -24.72 -4.77
CA GLU A 205 -5.52 -23.48 -5.55
C GLU A 205 -4.08 -23.08 -5.89
N ALA A 206 -3.92 -22.16 -6.83
CA ALA A 206 -2.61 -21.66 -7.26
C ALA A 206 -2.07 -20.57 -6.33
N VAL A 207 -0.75 -20.34 -6.43
CA VAL A 207 -0.08 -19.14 -5.88
C VAL A 207 0.13 -18.14 -6.99
N SER A 208 -0.35 -16.90 -6.83
CA SER A 208 0.00 -15.76 -7.67
C SER A 208 1.26 -15.10 -7.13
N PHE A 209 2.33 -15.10 -7.91
CA PHE A 209 3.66 -14.68 -7.47
C PHE A 209 4.07 -13.33 -8.05
N TYR A 210 4.64 -12.46 -7.23
CA TYR A 210 5.15 -11.14 -7.60
C TYR A 210 6.50 -10.91 -6.94
N ARG A 211 7.43 -10.29 -7.66
CA ARG A 211 8.73 -9.87 -7.09
C ARG A 211 8.65 -8.54 -6.34
N ARG A 212 7.61 -7.74 -6.60
CA ARG A 212 7.43 -6.41 -6.03
C ARG A 212 5.97 -6.15 -5.69
N LEU A 213 5.76 -5.36 -4.66
CA LEU A 213 4.42 -4.95 -4.26
C LEU A 213 3.74 -4.09 -5.35
N SER A 214 4.51 -3.25 -6.05
CA SER A 214 4.01 -2.46 -7.17
C SER A 214 3.47 -3.30 -8.34
N GLN A 215 4.02 -4.50 -8.57
CA GLN A 215 3.49 -5.41 -9.60
C GLN A 215 2.11 -5.95 -9.20
N PHE A 216 1.94 -6.34 -7.94
CA PHE A 216 0.66 -6.75 -7.39
C PHE A 216 -0.39 -5.64 -7.56
N PHE A 217 -0.07 -4.39 -7.18
CA PHE A 217 -1.00 -3.28 -7.33
C PHE A 217 -1.30 -2.96 -8.79
N LYS A 218 -0.32 -3.03 -9.67
CA LYS A 218 -0.52 -2.79 -11.10
C LYS A 218 -1.49 -3.78 -11.75
N GLU A 219 -1.49 -5.03 -11.28
CA GLU A 219 -2.38 -6.07 -11.80
C GLU A 219 -3.80 -5.96 -11.26
N HIS A 220 -3.94 -5.72 -9.93
CA HIS A 220 -5.23 -5.76 -9.26
C HIS A 220 -5.90 -4.40 -9.11
N TYR A 221 -5.12 -3.31 -9.14
CA TYR A 221 -5.58 -1.93 -8.95
C TYR A 221 -4.87 -0.97 -9.94
N PRO A 222 -4.96 -1.21 -11.27
CA PRO A 222 -4.14 -0.52 -12.29
C PRO A 222 -4.38 0.99 -12.34
N ASP A 223 -5.59 1.44 -12.05
CA ASP A 223 -6.01 2.84 -12.14
C ASP A 223 -5.75 3.64 -10.86
N ILE A 224 -5.39 2.96 -9.76
CA ILE A 224 -5.22 3.59 -8.45
C ILE A 224 -3.75 3.85 -8.17
N LYS A 225 -3.35 5.12 -8.22
CA LYS A 225 -1.98 5.56 -7.93
C LYS A 225 -1.76 5.91 -6.47
N LEU A 226 -2.74 6.55 -5.83
CA LEU A 226 -2.65 7.04 -4.46
C LEU A 226 -3.60 6.28 -3.53
N ALA A 227 -3.20 6.10 -2.27
CA ALA A 227 -4.04 5.48 -1.25
C ALA A 227 -5.32 6.28 -1.01
N SER A 228 -5.25 7.61 -1.09
CA SER A 228 -6.43 8.48 -0.98
C SER A 228 -7.45 8.27 -2.10
N GLU A 229 -7.00 7.92 -3.30
CA GLU A 229 -7.90 7.53 -4.39
C GLU A 229 -8.59 6.20 -4.09
N LEU A 230 -7.82 5.23 -3.59
CA LEU A 230 -8.36 3.94 -3.16
C LEU A 230 -9.37 4.10 -2.02
N GLU A 231 -9.07 4.94 -1.02
CA GLU A 231 -10.00 5.23 0.08
C GLU A 231 -11.32 5.83 -0.42
N LYS A 232 -11.28 6.75 -1.38
CA LYS A 232 -12.48 7.31 -2.02
C LYS A 232 -13.30 6.23 -2.73
N GLU A 233 -12.65 5.41 -3.56
CA GLU A 233 -13.32 4.31 -4.27
C GLU A 233 -13.98 3.33 -3.30
N LEU A 234 -13.30 2.95 -2.22
CA LEU A 234 -13.84 2.07 -1.20
C LEU A 234 -14.98 2.72 -0.40
N ALA A 235 -14.91 4.04 -0.15
CA ALA A 235 -16.00 4.77 0.49
C ALA A 235 -17.23 4.87 -0.42
N ILE A 236 -17.05 5.09 -1.73
CA ILE A 236 -18.12 5.06 -2.73
C ILE A 236 -18.77 3.66 -2.77
N LYS A 237 -17.97 2.58 -2.83
CA LYS A 237 -18.48 1.20 -2.75
C LYS A 237 -19.27 0.94 -1.46
N SER A 238 -18.81 1.49 -0.33
CA SER A 238 -19.54 1.39 0.94
C SER A 238 -20.89 2.11 0.90
N LEU A 239 -20.96 3.24 0.20
CA LEU A 239 -22.22 3.98 0.00
C LEU A 239 -23.17 3.22 -0.94
N ILE A 240 -22.67 2.62 -2.03
CA ILE A 240 -23.45 1.76 -2.93
C ILE A 240 -24.11 0.62 -2.17
N ASN A 241 -23.35 -0.04 -1.31
CA ASN A 241 -23.75 -1.23 -0.58
C ASN A 241 -24.39 -0.93 0.79
N SER A 242 -24.65 0.35 1.12
CA SER A 242 -25.27 0.71 2.39
C SER A 242 -26.67 0.12 2.48
N SER A 243 -26.89 -0.72 3.49
CA SER A 243 -28.13 -1.46 3.73
C SER A 243 -28.98 -0.88 4.86
N ASP A 244 -28.45 0.11 5.58
CA ASP A 244 -29.10 0.80 6.68
C ASP A 244 -28.59 2.25 6.82
N PHE A 245 -29.29 3.06 7.60
CA PHE A 245 -28.97 4.49 7.79
C PHE A 245 -27.60 4.70 8.45
N ALA A 246 -27.22 3.87 9.42
CA ALA A 246 -25.94 4.00 10.11
C ALA A 246 -24.76 3.75 9.16
N ALA A 247 -24.87 2.75 8.28
CA ALA A 247 -23.89 2.48 7.22
C ALA A 247 -23.80 3.65 6.23
N THR A 248 -24.95 4.26 5.87
CA THR A 248 -25.01 5.43 4.99
C THR A 248 -24.30 6.63 5.61
N HIS A 249 -24.64 7.03 6.85
CA HIS A 249 -23.96 8.11 7.57
C HIS A 249 -22.45 7.87 7.70
N SER A 250 -22.02 6.62 7.99
CA SER A 250 -20.61 6.26 8.06
C SER A 250 -19.89 6.43 6.72
N ALA A 251 -20.52 6.06 5.60
CA ALA A 251 -19.95 6.23 4.26
C ALA A 251 -19.87 7.73 3.88
N ILE A 252 -20.93 8.50 4.13
CA ILE A 252 -20.97 9.97 3.92
C ILE A 252 -19.87 10.66 4.73
N SER A 253 -19.74 10.35 6.03
CA SER A 253 -18.69 10.91 6.89
C SER A 253 -17.26 10.63 6.39
N LYS A 254 -17.04 9.49 5.70
CA LYS A 254 -15.76 9.19 5.07
C LYS A 254 -15.54 10.00 3.80
N LEU A 255 -16.55 10.12 2.95
CA LEU A 255 -16.51 10.88 1.70
C LEU A 255 -16.35 12.38 1.93
N SER A 256 -16.97 12.93 2.97
CA SER A 256 -16.87 14.36 3.35
C SER A 256 -15.46 14.83 3.73
N LYS A 257 -14.51 13.90 3.94
CA LYS A 257 -13.11 14.24 4.20
C LYS A 257 -12.35 14.68 2.95
N TYR A 258 -12.90 14.45 1.77
CA TYR A 258 -12.26 14.73 0.49
C TYR A 258 -12.91 15.94 -0.18
N ALA A 259 -12.06 16.88 -0.61
CA ALA A 259 -12.53 18.08 -1.31
C ALA A 259 -12.64 17.88 -2.82
N GLU A 260 -11.92 16.91 -3.39
CA GLU A 260 -11.83 16.71 -4.84
C GLU A 260 -12.28 15.31 -5.25
N PHE A 261 -13.14 15.25 -6.26
CA PHE A 261 -13.59 14.04 -6.92
C PHE A 261 -13.46 14.21 -8.44
N ASN A 262 -13.18 13.11 -9.15
CA ASN A 262 -13.21 13.13 -10.60
C ASN A 262 -14.64 13.00 -11.17
N LYS A 263 -14.81 13.23 -12.49
CA LYS A 263 -16.14 13.21 -13.14
C LYS A 263 -16.90 11.90 -12.89
N SER A 264 -16.24 10.75 -12.98
CA SER A 264 -16.86 9.43 -12.78
C SER A 264 -17.37 9.29 -11.34
N GLN A 265 -16.53 9.64 -10.36
CA GLN A 265 -16.86 9.56 -8.94
C GLN A 265 -18.04 10.47 -8.57
N VAL A 266 -18.05 11.72 -9.05
CA VAL A 266 -19.13 12.65 -8.79
C VAL A 266 -20.47 12.11 -9.32
N ASN A 267 -20.51 11.68 -10.58
CA ASN A 267 -21.74 11.17 -11.18
C ASN A 267 -22.21 9.87 -10.53
N GLU A 268 -21.29 8.99 -10.13
CA GLU A 268 -21.61 7.76 -9.40
C GLU A 268 -22.20 8.06 -8.02
N ILE A 269 -21.61 8.97 -7.24
CA ILE A 269 -22.13 9.38 -5.93
C ILE A 269 -23.54 9.97 -6.06
N ILE A 270 -23.76 10.85 -7.05
CA ILE A 270 -25.10 11.43 -7.30
C ILE A 270 -26.09 10.34 -7.70
N GLN A 271 -25.70 9.42 -8.59
CA GLN A 271 -26.54 8.30 -8.99
C GLN A 271 -26.93 7.42 -7.79
N ILE A 272 -26.02 7.21 -6.84
CA ILE A 272 -26.31 6.47 -5.60
C ILE A 272 -27.35 7.22 -4.76
N GLY A 273 -27.23 8.55 -4.60
CA GLY A 273 -28.19 9.37 -3.89
C GLY A 273 -29.62 9.26 -4.43
N LEU A 274 -29.73 9.08 -5.75
CA LEU A 274 -31.02 8.93 -6.43
C LEU A 274 -31.56 7.48 -6.42
N SER A 275 -30.68 6.46 -6.43
CA SER A 275 -31.06 5.05 -6.66
C SER A 275 -31.03 4.17 -5.42
N ASN A 276 -30.17 4.47 -4.43
CA ASN A 276 -30.15 3.73 -3.17
C ASN A 276 -31.20 4.28 -2.20
N SER A 277 -32.18 3.45 -1.87
CA SER A 277 -33.30 3.85 -0.99
C SER A 277 -32.84 4.30 0.40
N GLN A 278 -31.78 3.72 0.95
CA GLN A 278 -31.25 4.10 2.27
C GLN A 278 -30.67 5.51 2.26
N VAL A 279 -30.00 5.89 1.16
CA VAL A 279 -29.46 7.24 0.97
C VAL A 279 -30.58 8.23 0.72
N ASN A 280 -31.51 7.91 -0.20
CA ASN A 280 -32.61 8.80 -0.59
C ASN A 280 -33.56 9.13 0.58
N TRP A 281 -33.84 8.13 1.44
CA TRP A 281 -34.74 8.36 2.59
C TRP A 281 -34.15 9.31 3.64
N ILE A 282 -32.81 9.40 3.76
CA ILE A 282 -32.16 10.30 4.72
C ILE A 282 -31.45 11.47 4.04
N ILE A 283 -31.78 11.76 2.78
CA ILE A 283 -31.12 12.84 2.01
C ILE A 283 -31.28 14.21 2.66
N CYS A 284 -32.35 14.38 3.47
CA CYS A 284 -32.62 15.58 4.25
C CYS A 284 -31.94 15.61 5.63
N ASP A 285 -31.25 14.53 6.05
CA ASP A 285 -30.49 14.56 7.28
C ASP A 285 -29.27 15.47 7.08
N GLN A 286 -28.95 16.26 8.11
CA GLN A 286 -28.02 17.39 7.99
C GLN A 286 -26.69 17.05 7.32
N ASP A 287 -26.00 15.98 7.74
CA ASP A 287 -24.71 15.58 7.21
C ASP A 287 -24.80 15.08 5.76
N VAL A 288 -25.87 14.41 5.38
CA VAL A 288 -26.12 13.92 4.03
C VAL A 288 -26.45 15.08 3.10
N TYR A 289 -27.35 15.98 3.53
CA TYR A 289 -27.72 17.19 2.78
C TYR A 289 -26.51 18.09 2.53
N GLU A 290 -25.72 18.39 3.59
CA GLU A 290 -24.50 19.20 3.47
C GLU A 290 -23.48 18.57 2.51
N PHE A 291 -23.30 17.26 2.57
CA PHE A 291 -22.39 16.56 1.67
C PHE A 291 -22.82 16.67 0.20
N TYR A 292 -24.08 16.36 -0.12
CA TYR A 292 -24.56 16.41 -1.51
C TYR A 292 -24.62 17.85 -2.03
N SER A 293 -24.99 18.82 -1.22
CA SER A 293 -24.96 20.24 -1.58
C SER A 293 -23.56 20.72 -1.90
N ALA A 294 -22.59 20.44 -1.01
CA ALA A 294 -21.19 20.77 -1.24
C ALA A 294 -20.60 20.03 -2.47
N LEU A 295 -20.99 18.78 -2.71
CA LEU A 295 -20.56 18.01 -3.88
C LEU A 295 -21.01 18.70 -5.18
N ILE A 296 -22.27 19.17 -5.24
CA ILE A 296 -22.81 19.86 -6.41
C ILE A 296 -22.11 21.20 -6.60
N ASP A 297 -22.00 22.00 -5.56
CA ASP A 297 -21.41 23.34 -5.62
C ASP A 297 -19.94 23.31 -6.08
N ASN A 298 -19.16 22.38 -5.53
CA ASN A 298 -17.74 22.29 -5.84
C ASN A 298 -17.43 21.63 -7.20
N HIS A 299 -18.36 20.81 -7.73
CA HIS A 299 -18.11 20.00 -8.92
C HIS A 299 -19.13 20.22 -10.04
N ASP A 300 -19.82 21.34 -10.07
CA ASP A 300 -20.90 21.68 -10.96
C ASP A 300 -20.64 21.32 -12.44
N ARG A 301 -19.43 21.61 -12.93
CA ARG A 301 -19.02 21.36 -14.32
C ARG A 301 -18.75 19.88 -14.64
N LEU A 302 -18.63 19.02 -13.64
CA LEU A 302 -18.33 17.60 -13.80
C LEU A 302 -19.59 16.74 -13.78
N ILE A 303 -20.74 17.32 -13.36
CA ILE A 303 -22.01 16.61 -13.21
C ILE A 303 -22.75 16.55 -14.55
N ASP A 304 -23.28 15.37 -14.88
CA ASP A 304 -24.14 15.21 -16.04
C ASP A 304 -25.49 15.91 -15.79
N GLU A 305 -25.94 16.73 -16.74
CA GLU A 305 -27.10 17.63 -16.61
C GLU A 305 -28.38 16.91 -16.14
N GLU A 306 -28.61 15.69 -16.60
CA GLU A 306 -29.78 14.90 -16.21
C GLU A 306 -29.74 14.50 -14.73
N LEU A 307 -28.56 14.07 -14.26
CA LEU A 307 -28.35 13.70 -12.84
C LEU A 307 -28.46 14.92 -11.94
N LYS A 308 -27.87 16.04 -12.37
CA LYS A 308 -27.93 17.30 -11.66
C LYS A 308 -29.38 17.78 -11.47
N ALA A 309 -30.17 17.76 -12.55
CA ALA A 309 -31.57 18.19 -12.47
C ALA A 309 -32.36 17.35 -11.45
N LYS A 310 -32.15 16.04 -11.42
CA LYS A 310 -32.84 15.12 -10.50
C LYS A 310 -32.43 15.34 -9.04
N ILE A 311 -31.13 15.39 -8.76
CA ILE A 311 -30.66 15.51 -7.36
C ILE A 311 -31.00 16.89 -6.77
N VAL A 312 -30.96 17.96 -7.56
CA VAL A 312 -31.35 19.30 -7.11
C VAL A 312 -32.82 19.34 -6.70
N VAL A 313 -33.69 18.61 -7.40
CA VAL A 313 -35.12 18.52 -7.02
C VAL A 313 -35.26 17.84 -5.65
N GLU A 314 -34.54 16.74 -5.41
CA GLU A 314 -34.56 16.03 -4.10
C GLU A 314 -34.06 16.95 -2.96
N LEU A 315 -32.93 17.66 -3.18
CA LEU A 315 -32.38 18.56 -2.17
C LEU A 315 -33.28 19.78 -1.89
N LYS A 316 -33.93 20.34 -2.90
CA LYS A 316 -34.89 21.45 -2.71
C LYS A 316 -36.11 21.02 -1.91
N ALA A 317 -36.51 19.76 -2.01
CA ALA A 317 -37.60 19.23 -1.19
C ALA A 317 -37.28 19.21 0.32
N CYS A 318 -35.99 19.24 0.68
CA CYS A 318 -35.54 19.26 2.08
C CYS A 318 -35.62 20.66 2.72
N ASN A 319 -35.52 21.76 1.95
CA ASN A 319 -35.56 23.13 2.43
C ASN A 319 -36.57 23.96 1.58
N PRO A 320 -37.88 23.81 1.77
CA PRO A 320 -38.86 24.49 0.95
C PRO A 320 -38.94 26.02 1.13
N ASP A 321 -38.28 26.59 2.15
CA ASP A 321 -38.39 28.00 2.53
C ASP A 321 -37.30 28.92 1.91
N GLU A 322 -36.35 28.43 1.11
CA GLU A 322 -35.29 29.27 0.54
C GLU A 322 -35.63 29.93 -0.82
N ASP A 323 -36.73 29.57 -1.49
CA ASP A 323 -37.09 30.12 -2.80
C ASP A 323 -38.07 31.35 -2.73
N ASP A 324 -38.47 31.87 -1.53
CA ASP A 324 -39.36 33.02 -1.36
C ASP A 324 -38.66 34.27 -0.79
N ALA A 325 -37.33 34.40 -0.87
CA ALA A 325 -36.59 35.58 -0.39
C ALA A 325 -35.93 36.38 -1.54
#